data_722a7272a9d91b35f3f41fe3df420fa0
#
_entry.id   722a7272a9d91b35f3f41fe3df420fa0
#
_cell.length_a   1.000
_cell.length_b   1.000
_cell.length_c   1.000
_cell.angle_alpha   90.00
_cell.angle_beta   90.00
_cell.angle_gamma   90.00
#
_symmetry.space_group_name_H-M   'P 1'
#
loop_
_entity.id
_entity.type
_entity.pdbx_description
1 polymer ?
#
loop_
_entity_poly.entity_id
_entity_poly.type
_entity_poly.pdbx_seq_one_letter_code
_entity_poly.pdbx_strand_id
1 'polypeptide(L)'
;RLLSIRKDHKNRWQLFNTDHELITVEYDVYAYDLSVRGAYVDQTRLYVNPACVCLGLKDQEQSACEVELFLPEELKHFQLATGLKSKSLVKGRFTLKAENYDQLIDSPFELAQQTRFSFEAKGIPHEFVVSGQHQTNVERLKSDLTKICETEIAIFGSAPFKNYTFMTMATGNSYGGLEHCNSTSLITPRHDLPKTDEPEEPSEDYQRFLGLCSHEYFHSWLVKFIRPENFAQYNLHQESYTSLLWIFEGFTSYYDDLILLRSGVISQTSYLKLLKAQIDRYLQNPGRFIQSVSESSFDAWIKFYRQDENSNNAGTSYYNKGALVALCLDLGLRTYGSSLDTLLRRLYENTQKGIQVNERSIFDLCKELTGQDWTERLSFLINTTEELPINELLPSFGLSYEFKHDKALPFGLKLQDKPEGVLIQQANRAGEGAKAGLSAHDVIVAIDGLKASEKLLAQYAKQQGQFTVFAFRRDEFIQFTVTGGEIPLQTVEFKIEDQAKLDLWLK
;
A
#
# COMPACT_ATOMS: atom_id res chain seq x y z
N ARG A 1 40.90 -2.64 23.43
CA ARG A 1 41.06 -1.18 23.58
C ARG A 1 39.77 -0.50 23.07
N LEU A 2 39.22 0.46 23.84
CA LEU A 2 38.11 1.28 23.35
C LEU A 2 38.63 2.27 22.31
N LEU A 3 37.93 2.37 21.19
CA LEU A 3 38.19 3.35 20.13
C LEU A 3 37.44 4.63 20.40
N SER A 4 38.00 5.77 19.96
CA SER A 4 37.23 7.02 19.96
C SER A 4 36.19 7.01 18.88
N ILE A 5 34.96 7.41 19.22
CA ILE A 5 33.82 7.47 18.34
C ILE A 5 33.21 8.87 18.38
N ARG A 6 32.80 9.39 17.23
CA ARG A 6 32.08 10.67 17.12
C ARG A 6 30.91 10.50 16.15
N LYS A 7 29.75 11.00 16.55
CA LYS A 7 28.61 11.15 15.64
C LYS A 7 28.84 12.37 14.75
N ASP A 8 28.94 12.17 13.43
CA ASP A 8 29.20 13.23 12.45
C ASP A 8 27.99 13.52 11.54
N HIS A 9 26.96 12.68 11.61
CA HIS A 9 25.70 12.87 10.90
C HIS A 9 24.52 12.26 11.68
N LYS A 10 23.26 12.55 11.30
CA LYS A 10 22.05 12.02 11.98
C LYS A 10 22.08 10.50 12.20
N ASN A 11 22.65 9.75 11.28
CA ASN A 11 22.71 8.28 11.26
C ASN A 11 24.11 7.73 10.99
N ARG A 12 25.19 8.49 11.23
CA ARG A 12 26.56 8.08 10.98
C ARG A 12 27.48 8.39 12.14
N TRP A 13 28.36 7.43 12.44
CA TRP A 13 29.41 7.56 13.44
C TRP A 13 30.77 7.32 12.78
N GLN A 14 31.74 8.14 13.13
CA GLN A 14 33.10 8.00 12.70
C GLN A 14 33.95 7.40 13.84
N LEU A 15 34.70 6.33 13.52
CA LEU A 15 35.67 5.72 14.39
C LEU A 15 37.08 6.29 14.08
N PHE A 16 37.88 6.45 15.10
CA PHE A 16 39.24 6.95 14.98
C PHE A 16 40.25 5.90 15.49
N ASN A 17 41.51 5.96 14.98
CA ASN A 17 42.56 5.01 15.30
C ASN A 17 42.19 3.55 14.97
N THR A 18 41.76 3.35 13.73
CA THR A 18 41.25 2.07 13.21
C THR A 18 42.34 1.21 12.56
N ASP A 19 43.59 1.26 13.04
CA ASP A 19 44.74 0.44 12.53
C ASP A 19 44.64 -1.04 12.95
N HIS A 20 43.39 -1.53 13.15
CA HIS A 20 43.11 -2.88 13.62
C HIS A 20 42.42 -3.69 12.51
N GLU A 21 42.80 -4.96 12.37
CA GLU A 21 42.15 -5.88 11.41
C GLU A 21 40.70 -6.22 11.78
N LEU A 22 40.37 -6.15 13.07
CA LEU A 22 39.05 -6.43 13.61
C LEU A 22 38.57 -5.29 14.53
N ILE A 23 37.38 -4.78 14.23
CA ILE A 23 36.70 -3.78 15.05
C ILE A 23 35.35 -4.37 15.48
N THR A 24 35.05 -4.30 16.78
CA THR A 24 33.76 -4.67 17.34
C THR A 24 32.98 -3.41 17.72
N VAL A 25 31.75 -3.29 17.25
CA VAL A 25 30.80 -2.26 17.66
C VAL A 25 29.66 -2.93 18.43
N GLU A 26 29.40 -2.47 19.64
CA GLU A 26 28.32 -2.99 20.51
C GLU A 26 27.32 -1.89 20.76
N TYR A 27 26.03 -2.22 20.61
CA TYR A 27 24.92 -1.28 20.80
C TYR A 27 23.62 -2.02 21.12
N ASP A 28 22.72 -1.31 21.80
CA ASP A 28 21.36 -1.77 22.09
C ASP A 28 20.36 -1.08 21.19
N VAL A 29 19.32 -1.80 20.80
CA VAL A 29 18.20 -1.27 20.02
C VAL A 29 16.90 -1.49 20.78
N TYR A 30 16.16 -0.41 21.06
CA TYR A 30 14.80 -0.50 21.56
C TYR A 30 13.86 -0.89 20.42
N ALA A 31 13.38 -2.14 20.43
CA ALA A 31 12.58 -2.75 19.37
C ALA A 31 11.15 -2.98 19.86
N TYR A 32 10.27 -2.00 19.69
CA TYR A 32 8.86 -2.10 20.08
C TYR A 32 7.92 -1.41 19.07
N ASP A 33 8.30 -1.45 17.80
CA ASP A 33 7.50 -0.95 16.68
C ASP A 33 6.77 -2.13 16.01
N LEU A 34 5.48 -2.30 16.33
CA LEU A 34 4.61 -3.31 15.74
C LEU A 34 4.14 -2.85 14.34
N SER A 35 5.09 -2.64 13.46
CA SER A 35 4.85 -2.40 12.03
C SER A 35 5.68 -3.36 11.19
N VAL A 36 5.43 -3.36 9.88
CA VAL A 36 6.25 -4.11 8.92
C VAL A 36 7.58 -3.40 8.61
N ARG A 37 7.75 -2.16 9.07
CA ARG A 37 8.91 -1.29 8.75
C ARG A 37 9.98 -1.26 9.82
N GLY A 38 9.62 -1.55 11.07
CA GLY A 38 10.46 -1.40 12.24
C GLY A 38 11.11 -2.68 12.74
N ALA A 39 11.34 -2.72 14.05
CA ALA A 39 11.73 -3.92 14.78
C ALA A 39 10.84 -4.08 16.02
N TYR A 40 10.41 -5.30 16.29
CA TYR A 40 9.55 -5.62 17.42
C TYR A 40 10.02 -6.86 18.15
N VAL A 41 10.27 -6.74 19.43
CA VAL A 41 10.74 -7.83 20.29
C VAL A 41 9.94 -7.88 21.58
N ASP A 42 9.29 -9.02 21.82
CA ASP A 42 8.70 -9.37 23.10
C ASP A 42 8.87 -10.87 23.40
N GLN A 43 8.13 -11.38 24.37
CA GLN A 43 8.18 -12.80 24.76
C GLN A 43 7.51 -13.74 23.75
N THR A 44 6.81 -13.22 22.77
CA THR A 44 6.02 -14.00 21.80
C THR A 44 6.60 -13.95 20.39
N ARG A 45 7.34 -12.88 20.07
CA ARG A 45 7.82 -12.60 18.72
C ARG A 45 9.08 -11.75 18.73
N LEU A 46 9.98 -12.06 17.84
CA LEU A 46 11.11 -11.22 17.48
C LEU A 46 11.03 -11.00 15.97
N TYR A 47 10.73 -9.77 15.57
CA TYR A 47 10.74 -9.35 14.17
C TYR A 47 11.74 -8.22 13.98
N VAL A 48 12.55 -8.33 12.95
CA VAL A 48 13.56 -7.33 12.61
C VAL A 48 13.51 -7.02 11.12
N ASN A 49 13.28 -5.76 10.82
CA ASN A 49 13.70 -5.19 9.55
C ASN A 49 15.14 -4.71 9.71
N PRO A 50 16.13 -5.35 9.07
CA PRO A 50 17.55 -5.06 9.29
C PRO A 50 17.94 -3.62 8.96
N ALA A 51 17.19 -2.94 8.09
CA ALA A 51 17.39 -1.51 7.80
C ALA A 51 17.30 -0.61 9.04
N CYS A 52 16.55 -1.04 10.08
CA CYS A 52 16.38 -0.31 11.33
C CYS A 52 17.37 -0.71 12.44
N VAL A 53 18.09 -1.81 12.26
CA VAL A 53 18.92 -2.42 13.30
C VAL A 53 20.37 -2.58 12.88
N CYS A 54 20.64 -3.03 11.65
CA CYS A 54 21.99 -3.37 11.21
C CYS A 54 22.76 -2.15 10.72
N LEU A 55 23.98 -1.98 11.21
CA LEU A 55 24.91 -0.95 10.74
C LEU A 55 25.61 -1.39 9.47
N GLY A 56 25.72 -0.48 8.48
CA GLY A 56 26.56 -0.65 7.30
C GLY A 56 27.92 0.02 7.47
N LEU A 57 28.94 -0.52 6.80
CA LEU A 57 30.24 0.13 6.69
C LEU A 57 30.29 0.93 5.39
N LYS A 58 30.56 2.24 5.53
CA LYS A 58 30.71 3.13 4.38
C LYS A 58 31.82 2.63 3.47
N ASP A 59 31.57 2.65 2.16
CA ASP A 59 32.46 2.20 1.09
C ASP A 59 32.76 0.67 1.12
N GLN A 60 31.97 -0.12 1.88
CA GLN A 60 32.03 -1.59 1.94
C GLN A 60 30.64 -2.23 1.83
N GLU A 61 29.68 -1.50 1.32
CA GLU A 61 28.27 -1.95 1.19
C GLU A 61 28.13 -3.18 0.29
N GLN A 62 29.10 -3.42 -0.61
CA GLN A 62 29.14 -4.58 -1.50
C GLN A 62 29.76 -5.83 -0.85
N SER A 63 30.27 -5.74 0.37
CA SER A 63 30.84 -6.88 1.08
C SER A 63 29.76 -7.80 1.62
N ALA A 64 30.02 -9.11 1.58
CA ALA A 64 29.13 -10.11 2.14
C ALA A 64 28.90 -9.90 3.64
N CYS A 65 27.64 -10.07 4.08
CA CYS A 65 27.24 -9.93 5.47
C CYS A 65 26.84 -11.30 6.05
N GLU A 66 27.22 -11.55 7.29
CA GLU A 66 26.76 -12.71 8.06
C GLU A 66 26.17 -12.23 9.39
N VAL A 67 24.99 -12.75 9.72
CA VAL A 67 24.29 -12.43 10.97
C VAL A 67 24.16 -13.72 11.78
N GLU A 68 24.67 -13.72 13.01
CA GLU A 68 24.42 -14.77 13.98
C GLU A 68 23.36 -14.34 14.98
N LEU A 69 22.30 -15.15 15.10
CA LEU A 69 21.22 -14.93 16.05
C LEU A 69 21.35 -15.88 17.24
N PHE A 70 21.29 -15.32 18.43
CA PHE A 70 21.34 -16.04 19.70
C PHE A 70 20.06 -15.76 20.49
N LEU A 71 19.24 -16.77 20.67
CA LEU A 71 18.03 -16.64 21.47
C LEU A 71 18.31 -16.99 22.94
N PRO A 72 17.70 -16.26 23.88
CA PRO A 72 17.71 -16.66 25.29
C PRO A 72 17.01 -18.00 25.48
N GLU A 73 17.26 -18.66 26.62
CA GLU A 73 16.81 -20.04 26.89
C GLU A 73 15.30 -20.21 26.68
N GLU A 74 14.53 -19.24 27.14
CA GLU A 74 13.07 -19.23 27.11
C GLU A 74 12.51 -19.22 25.69
N LEU A 75 13.23 -18.62 24.74
CA LEU A 75 12.82 -18.41 23.34
C LEU A 75 13.48 -19.39 22.36
N LYS A 76 14.30 -20.31 22.82
CA LYS A 76 14.99 -21.29 21.94
C LYS A 76 14.06 -22.17 21.12
N HIS A 77 12.79 -22.22 21.47
CA HIS A 77 11.75 -22.97 20.74
C HIS A 77 11.21 -22.22 19.51
N PHE A 78 11.56 -20.94 19.34
CA PHE A 78 11.12 -20.15 18.18
C PHE A 78 11.73 -20.66 16.88
N GLN A 79 10.96 -20.53 15.81
CA GLN A 79 11.34 -20.89 14.46
C GLN A 79 11.68 -19.62 13.66
N LEU A 80 12.70 -19.71 12.82
CA LEU A 80 13.12 -18.62 11.96
C LEU A 80 12.38 -18.62 10.64
N ALA A 81 11.89 -17.46 10.20
CA ALA A 81 11.44 -17.18 8.84
C ALA A 81 12.21 -16.00 8.25
N THR A 82 12.66 -16.10 7.01
CA THR A 82 13.40 -15.07 6.28
C THR A 82 13.57 -15.44 4.81
N GLY A 83 13.75 -14.45 3.94
CA GLY A 83 14.16 -14.66 2.54
C GLY A 83 15.65 -14.99 2.37
N LEU A 84 16.50 -14.78 3.41
CA LEU A 84 17.94 -15.05 3.36
C LEU A 84 18.26 -16.53 3.41
N LYS A 85 19.43 -16.89 2.87
CA LYS A 85 20.03 -18.20 3.14
C LYS A 85 20.31 -18.33 4.63
N SER A 86 19.71 -19.31 5.27
CA SER A 86 19.81 -19.49 6.71
C SER A 86 20.21 -20.92 7.06
N LYS A 87 20.87 -21.08 8.23
CA LYS A 87 21.23 -22.38 8.80
C LYS A 87 20.96 -22.36 10.30
N SER A 88 20.23 -23.35 10.79
CA SER A 88 20.16 -23.63 12.22
C SER A 88 21.43 -24.38 12.63
N LEU A 89 22.19 -23.82 13.57
CA LEU A 89 23.40 -24.43 14.10
C LEU A 89 23.07 -25.40 15.24
N VAL A 90 22.35 -24.89 16.22
CA VAL A 90 21.78 -25.64 17.36
C VAL A 90 20.44 -24.94 17.72
N LYS A 91 19.67 -25.54 18.60
CA LYS A 91 18.40 -24.96 19.07
C LYS A 91 18.61 -23.54 19.61
N GLY A 92 17.92 -22.57 19.04
CA GLY A 92 18.02 -21.15 19.40
C GLY A 92 19.23 -20.39 18.85
N ARG A 93 19.98 -21.01 17.92
CA ARG A 93 21.11 -20.35 17.26
C ARG A 93 21.04 -20.51 15.75
N PHE A 94 21.06 -19.41 15.03
CA PHE A 94 20.92 -19.38 13.57
C PHE A 94 21.99 -18.50 12.95
N THR A 95 22.37 -18.84 11.72
CA THR A 95 23.23 -17.99 10.88
C THR A 95 22.48 -17.60 9.62
N LEU A 96 22.47 -16.31 9.30
CA LEU A 96 21.94 -15.74 8.07
C LEU A 96 23.07 -15.22 7.21
N LYS A 97 22.97 -15.34 5.88
CA LYS A 97 23.99 -14.85 4.94
C LYS A 97 23.34 -13.99 3.88
N ALA A 98 23.87 -12.77 3.72
CA ALA A 98 23.57 -11.87 2.64
C ALA A 98 24.81 -11.63 1.77
N GLU A 99 24.60 -11.45 0.47
CA GLU A 99 25.69 -11.23 -0.50
C GLU A 99 26.32 -9.84 -0.36
N ASN A 100 25.55 -8.88 0.17
CA ASN A 100 25.98 -7.50 0.43
C ASN A 100 25.03 -6.85 1.45
N TYR A 101 25.32 -5.59 1.82
CA TYR A 101 24.50 -4.84 2.77
C TYR A 101 23.09 -4.53 2.23
N ASP A 102 22.93 -4.28 0.94
CA ASP A 102 21.63 -4.06 0.30
C ASP A 102 20.70 -5.28 0.47
N GLN A 103 21.21 -6.49 0.19
CA GLN A 103 20.44 -7.70 0.42
C GLN A 103 20.12 -7.92 1.90
N LEU A 104 21.04 -7.57 2.81
CA LEU A 104 20.78 -7.68 4.25
C LEU A 104 19.61 -6.80 4.67
N ILE A 105 19.64 -5.51 4.32
CA ILE A 105 18.60 -4.56 4.74
C ILE A 105 17.27 -4.75 4.03
N ASP A 106 17.26 -5.45 2.91
CA ASP A 106 16.03 -5.85 2.17
C ASP A 106 15.52 -7.25 2.60
N SER A 107 16.03 -7.82 3.66
CA SER A 107 15.65 -9.18 4.06
C SER A 107 15.28 -9.22 5.54
N PRO A 108 14.06 -8.89 5.90
CA PRO A 108 13.59 -9.03 7.26
C PRO A 108 13.61 -10.49 7.71
N PHE A 109 13.63 -10.68 9.00
CA PHE A 109 13.52 -11.98 9.61
C PHE A 109 12.60 -11.98 10.83
N GLU A 110 11.93 -13.09 11.02
CA GLU A 110 11.04 -13.30 12.15
C GLU A 110 11.42 -14.57 12.91
N LEU A 111 11.39 -14.50 14.21
CA LEU A 111 11.49 -15.62 15.14
C LEU A 111 10.26 -15.62 16.03
N ALA A 112 9.48 -16.69 15.96
CA ALA A 112 8.23 -16.84 16.73
C ALA A 112 7.83 -18.31 16.79
N GLN A 113 6.76 -18.57 17.53
CA GLN A 113 5.96 -19.78 17.35
C GLN A 113 5.03 -19.53 16.17
N GLN A 114 5.21 -20.26 15.08
CA GLN A 114 4.54 -19.96 13.81
C GLN A 114 3.71 -21.16 13.34
N THR A 115 2.52 -20.88 12.77
CA THR A 115 1.90 -21.79 11.82
C THR A 115 2.61 -21.64 10.48
N ARG A 116 3.08 -22.76 9.92
CA ARG A 116 3.96 -22.75 8.74
C ARG A 116 3.49 -23.77 7.72
N PHE A 117 3.49 -23.37 6.45
CA PHE A 117 3.25 -24.28 5.34
C PHE A 117 4.04 -23.87 4.10
N SER A 118 4.26 -24.82 3.21
CA SER A 118 4.95 -24.60 1.94
C SER A 118 4.04 -24.97 0.78
N PHE A 119 4.26 -24.30 -0.36
CA PHE A 119 3.62 -24.61 -1.63
C PHE A 119 4.58 -24.31 -2.78
N GLU A 120 4.20 -24.71 -3.98
CA GLU A 120 4.96 -24.44 -5.19
C GLU A 120 4.06 -23.69 -6.17
N ALA A 121 4.58 -22.64 -6.80
CA ALA A 121 3.92 -21.90 -7.87
C ALA A 121 4.87 -21.83 -9.08
N LYS A 122 4.44 -22.38 -10.23
CA LYS A 122 5.25 -22.48 -11.47
C LYS A 122 6.65 -23.05 -11.22
N GLY A 123 6.80 -24.06 -10.37
CA GLY A 123 8.07 -24.71 -10.07
C GLY A 123 8.96 -23.95 -9.08
N ILE A 124 8.48 -22.86 -8.47
CA ILE A 124 9.21 -22.07 -7.49
C ILE A 124 8.67 -22.38 -6.10
N PRO A 125 9.54 -22.73 -5.12
CA PRO A 125 9.13 -23.00 -3.77
C PRO A 125 8.76 -21.71 -3.03
N HIS A 126 7.63 -21.75 -2.33
CA HIS A 126 7.13 -20.70 -1.47
C HIS A 126 6.93 -21.22 -0.05
N GLU A 127 7.19 -20.34 0.91
CA GLU A 127 6.87 -20.58 2.32
C GLU A 127 5.94 -19.49 2.83
N PHE A 128 4.98 -19.87 3.65
CA PHE A 128 4.09 -18.95 4.35
C PHE A 128 4.14 -19.23 5.84
N VAL A 129 4.34 -18.17 6.63
CA VAL A 129 4.31 -18.27 8.08
C VAL A 129 3.31 -17.28 8.67
N VAL A 130 2.60 -17.72 9.71
CA VAL A 130 1.69 -16.87 10.49
C VAL A 130 2.10 -16.93 11.95
N SER A 131 2.38 -15.76 12.50
CA SER A 131 2.61 -15.57 13.94
C SER A 131 1.42 -14.88 14.61
N GLY A 132 1.34 -14.94 15.93
CA GLY A 132 0.20 -14.48 16.71
C GLY A 132 -0.92 -15.52 16.80
N GLN A 133 -1.95 -15.23 17.60
CA GLN A 133 -3.11 -16.12 17.78
C GLN A 133 -4.07 -15.99 16.59
N HIS A 134 -4.38 -17.10 15.94
CA HIS A 134 -5.28 -17.16 14.79
C HIS A 134 -5.95 -18.55 14.66
N GLN A 135 -6.92 -18.67 13.76
CA GLN A 135 -7.65 -19.91 13.45
C GLN A 135 -7.68 -20.15 11.93
N THR A 136 -6.55 -19.91 11.27
CA THR A 136 -6.44 -19.95 9.82
C THR A 136 -6.68 -21.35 9.25
N ASN A 137 -7.56 -21.46 8.26
CA ASN A 137 -7.66 -22.61 7.40
C ASN A 137 -6.47 -22.63 6.43
N VAL A 138 -5.44 -23.39 6.79
CA VAL A 138 -4.18 -23.46 6.06
C VAL A 138 -4.36 -23.98 4.64
N GLU A 139 -5.20 -25.01 4.45
CA GLU A 139 -5.40 -25.60 3.11
C GLU A 139 -6.11 -24.64 2.16
N ARG A 140 -7.09 -23.89 2.67
CA ARG A 140 -7.76 -22.84 1.89
C ARG A 140 -6.77 -21.74 1.48
N LEU A 141 -6.02 -21.19 2.44
CA LEU A 141 -5.05 -20.14 2.18
C LEU A 141 -3.96 -20.59 1.20
N LYS A 142 -3.43 -21.80 1.39
CA LYS A 142 -2.44 -22.40 0.50
C LYS A 142 -2.96 -22.52 -0.94
N SER A 143 -4.19 -23.02 -1.11
CA SER A 143 -4.82 -23.19 -2.43
C SER A 143 -4.96 -21.84 -3.14
N ASP A 144 -5.46 -20.81 -2.45
CA ASP A 144 -5.73 -19.52 -3.05
C ASP A 144 -4.42 -18.77 -3.38
N LEU A 145 -3.43 -18.78 -2.47
CA LEU A 145 -2.12 -18.20 -2.73
C LEU A 145 -1.38 -18.86 -3.90
N THR A 146 -1.50 -20.19 -4.05
CA THR A 146 -0.88 -20.88 -5.19
C THR A 146 -1.41 -20.31 -6.50
N LYS A 147 -2.74 -20.15 -6.64
CA LYS A 147 -3.39 -19.60 -7.84
C LYS A 147 -2.97 -18.15 -8.11
N ILE A 148 -2.93 -17.32 -7.06
CA ILE A 148 -2.50 -15.91 -7.15
C ILE A 148 -1.06 -15.82 -7.65
N CYS A 149 -0.12 -16.49 -6.99
CA CYS A 149 1.29 -16.48 -7.36
C CYS A 149 1.53 -17.02 -8.79
N GLU A 150 0.84 -18.09 -9.17
CA GLU A 150 0.94 -18.64 -10.55
C GLU A 150 0.44 -17.66 -11.61
N THR A 151 -0.63 -16.91 -11.30
CA THR A 151 -1.20 -15.89 -12.20
C THR A 151 -0.24 -14.72 -12.38
N GLU A 152 0.37 -14.23 -11.32
CA GLU A 152 1.35 -13.14 -11.39
C GLU A 152 2.61 -13.55 -12.15
N ILE A 153 3.18 -14.72 -11.85
CA ILE A 153 4.32 -15.26 -12.60
C ILE A 153 4.00 -15.37 -14.10
N ALA A 154 2.76 -15.74 -14.46
CA ALA A 154 2.34 -15.87 -15.85
C ALA A 154 2.26 -14.53 -16.59
N ILE A 155 1.93 -13.42 -15.91
CA ILE A 155 1.92 -12.07 -16.48
C ILE A 155 3.33 -11.70 -16.98
N PHE A 156 4.36 -11.93 -16.17
CA PHE A 156 5.75 -11.58 -16.50
C PHE A 156 6.51 -12.68 -17.25
N GLY A 157 6.01 -13.91 -17.22
CA GLY A 157 6.62 -15.08 -17.86
C GLY A 157 7.69 -15.79 -17.01
N SER A 158 8.27 -15.12 -16.01
CA SER A 158 9.18 -15.70 -15.03
C SER A 158 9.24 -14.84 -13.77
N ALA A 159 9.73 -15.42 -12.65
CA ALA A 159 9.94 -14.67 -11.43
C ALA A 159 11.40 -14.19 -11.30
N PRO A 160 11.65 -13.03 -10.65
CA PRO A 160 13.00 -12.51 -10.42
C PRO A 160 13.69 -13.17 -9.21
N PHE A 161 13.09 -14.18 -8.60
CA PHE A 161 13.60 -14.89 -7.41
C PHE A 161 13.54 -16.41 -7.61
N LYS A 162 14.21 -17.15 -6.73
CA LYS A 162 14.28 -18.63 -6.73
C LYS A 162 13.44 -19.28 -5.64
N ASN A 163 13.05 -18.54 -4.64
CA ASN A 163 12.15 -18.90 -3.55
C ASN A 163 11.50 -17.64 -3.01
N TYR A 164 10.36 -17.77 -2.33
CA TYR A 164 9.66 -16.64 -1.74
C TYR A 164 9.11 -16.98 -0.34
N THR A 165 9.16 -16.02 0.58
CA THR A 165 8.68 -16.19 1.96
C THR A 165 7.68 -15.10 2.32
N PHE A 166 6.45 -15.50 2.66
CA PHE A 166 5.46 -14.60 3.28
C PHE A 166 5.57 -14.69 4.80
N MET A 167 5.77 -13.57 5.47
CA MET A 167 5.82 -13.47 6.94
C MET A 167 4.63 -12.64 7.42
N THR A 168 3.64 -13.27 8.04
CA THR A 168 2.39 -12.63 8.44
C THR A 168 2.24 -12.58 9.95
N MET A 169 1.98 -11.40 10.51
CA MET A 169 1.59 -11.20 11.90
C MET A 169 0.07 -11.00 12.02
N ALA A 170 -0.62 -11.90 12.71
CA ALA A 170 -2.05 -11.80 13.00
C ALA A 170 -2.29 -10.94 14.25
N THR A 171 -3.04 -9.84 14.11
CA THR A 171 -3.31 -8.87 15.18
C THR A 171 -4.80 -8.67 15.45
N GLY A 172 -5.16 -7.69 16.26
CA GLY A 172 -6.55 -7.25 16.48
C GLY A 172 -7.07 -6.38 15.33
N ASN A 173 -6.29 -5.40 14.87
CA ASN A 173 -6.76 -4.35 13.96
C ASN A 173 -5.66 -3.69 13.11
N SER A 174 -4.42 -4.16 13.18
CA SER A 174 -3.34 -3.59 12.35
C SER A 174 -3.39 -4.16 10.94
N TYR A 175 -3.03 -3.36 9.94
CA TYR A 175 -3.02 -3.75 8.54
C TYR A 175 -1.87 -3.07 7.79
N GLY A 176 -1.17 -3.81 6.94
CA GLY A 176 -0.12 -3.31 6.07
C GLY A 176 0.81 -4.40 5.58
N GLY A 177 1.59 -4.05 4.57
CA GLY A 177 2.62 -4.89 4.00
C GLY A 177 3.90 -4.11 3.75
N LEU A 178 4.97 -4.82 3.47
CA LEU A 178 6.23 -4.29 3.00
C LEU A 178 6.90 -5.34 2.10
N GLU A 179 7.13 -4.93 0.90
CA GLU A 179 7.73 -5.72 -0.17
C GLU A 179 9.25 -5.86 -0.03
N HIS A 180 9.77 -7.03 -0.38
CA HIS A 180 11.18 -7.34 -0.47
C HIS A 180 11.48 -8.18 -1.72
N CYS A 181 12.76 -8.32 -2.11
CA CYS A 181 13.12 -9.01 -3.35
C CYS A 181 12.60 -10.46 -3.45
N ASN A 182 12.56 -11.18 -2.35
CA ASN A 182 12.09 -12.57 -2.30
C ASN A 182 11.34 -12.92 -1.01
N SER A 183 10.74 -11.91 -0.39
CA SER A 183 9.87 -12.08 0.76
C SER A 183 8.94 -10.88 0.91
N THR A 184 7.94 -11.00 1.76
CA THR A 184 7.15 -9.88 2.23
C THR A 184 6.86 -10.02 3.71
N SER A 185 6.75 -8.88 4.37
CA SER A 185 6.26 -8.77 5.75
C SER A 185 4.85 -8.22 5.74
N LEU A 186 3.92 -8.96 6.33
CA LEU A 186 2.50 -8.63 6.38
C LEU A 186 2.04 -8.49 7.83
N ILE A 187 1.13 -7.58 8.07
CA ILE A 187 0.38 -7.47 9.32
C ILE A 187 -1.10 -7.32 9.00
N THR A 188 -1.95 -8.13 9.62
CA THR A 188 -3.37 -8.16 9.32
C THR A 188 -4.21 -8.43 10.56
N PRO A 189 -5.46 -7.94 10.61
CA PRO A 189 -6.41 -8.41 11.59
C PRO A 189 -6.61 -9.94 11.47
N ARG A 190 -6.64 -10.65 12.60
CA ARG A 190 -6.79 -12.12 12.59
C ARG A 190 -8.11 -12.61 11.98
N HIS A 191 -9.12 -11.75 11.91
CA HIS A 191 -10.41 -12.09 11.31
C HIS A 191 -10.41 -11.97 9.77
N ASP A 192 -9.37 -11.38 9.19
CA ASP A 192 -9.16 -11.35 7.74
C ASP A 192 -8.56 -12.67 7.21
N LEU A 193 -8.00 -13.50 8.10
CA LEU A 193 -7.49 -14.82 7.72
C LEU A 193 -8.64 -15.81 7.53
N PRO A 194 -8.58 -16.73 6.53
CA PRO A 194 -9.68 -17.63 6.23
C PRO A 194 -9.93 -18.61 7.39
N LYS A 195 -11.17 -18.78 7.78
CA LYS A 195 -11.59 -19.72 8.82
C LYS A 195 -11.97 -21.07 8.20
N THR A 196 -12.25 -22.06 9.06
CA THR A 196 -12.69 -23.40 8.60
C THR A 196 -14.02 -23.34 7.87
N ASP A 197 -14.87 -22.39 8.20
CA ASP A 197 -16.20 -22.15 7.61
C ASP A 197 -16.18 -21.03 6.55
N GLU A 198 -14.99 -20.64 6.06
CA GLU A 198 -14.86 -19.66 4.98
C GLU A 198 -15.64 -20.13 3.74
N PRO A 199 -16.57 -19.31 3.20
CA PRO A 199 -17.36 -19.69 2.03
C PRO A 199 -16.48 -19.86 0.77
N GLU A 200 -17.05 -20.51 -0.25
CA GLU A 200 -16.35 -20.68 -1.55
C GLU A 200 -15.95 -19.33 -2.13
N GLU A 201 -16.88 -18.38 -2.22
CA GLU A 201 -16.57 -16.96 -2.47
C GLU A 201 -15.99 -16.37 -1.19
N PRO A 202 -14.74 -15.88 -1.18
CA PRO A 202 -14.12 -15.31 0.00
C PRO A 202 -14.92 -14.15 0.61
N SER A 203 -14.96 -14.08 1.94
CA SER A 203 -15.52 -12.93 2.65
C SER A 203 -14.76 -11.63 2.30
N GLU A 204 -15.38 -10.46 2.48
CA GLU A 204 -14.74 -9.17 2.18
C GLU A 204 -13.44 -8.97 2.99
N ASP A 205 -13.40 -9.43 4.23
CA ASP A 205 -12.21 -9.40 5.08
C ASP A 205 -11.11 -10.29 4.50
N TYR A 206 -11.43 -11.49 4.05
CA TYR A 206 -10.46 -12.40 3.45
C TYR A 206 -10.02 -11.92 2.06
N GLN A 207 -10.92 -11.36 1.24
CA GLN A 207 -10.54 -10.71 -0.03
C GLN A 207 -9.52 -9.59 0.19
N ARG A 208 -9.71 -8.76 1.23
CA ARG A 208 -8.77 -7.71 1.61
C ARG A 208 -7.38 -8.26 1.93
N PHE A 209 -7.30 -9.37 2.67
CA PHE A 209 -6.01 -10.00 2.97
C PHE A 209 -5.36 -10.62 1.73
N LEU A 210 -6.13 -11.27 0.87
CA LEU A 210 -5.60 -11.83 -0.39
C LEU A 210 -5.12 -10.72 -1.34
N GLY A 211 -5.85 -9.60 -1.41
CA GLY A 211 -5.41 -8.40 -2.13
C GLY A 211 -4.07 -7.88 -1.62
N LEU A 212 -3.88 -7.82 -0.28
CA LEU A 212 -2.59 -7.45 0.31
C LEU A 212 -1.48 -8.44 -0.09
N CYS A 213 -1.74 -9.74 -0.01
CA CYS A 213 -0.75 -10.75 -0.44
C CYS A 213 -0.37 -10.60 -1.92
N SER A 214 -1.36 -10.37 -2.78
CA SER A 214 -1.16 -10.12 -4.21
C SER A 214 -0.35 -8.84 -4.45
N HIS A 215 -0.70 -7.74 -3.79
CA HIS A 215 -0.02 -6.46 -3.89
C HIS A 215 1.48 -6.57 -3.56
N GLU A 216 1.80 -7.14 -2.40
CA GLU A 216 3.18 -7.28 -1.94
C GLU A 216 3.99 -8.28 -2.77
N TYR A 217 3.34 -9.32 -3.30
CA TYR A 217 4.00 -10.28 -4.17
C TYR A 217 4.31 -9.69 -5.55
N PHE A 218 3.39 -8.87 -6.10
CA PHE A 218 3.57 -8.16 -7.37
C PHE A 218 4.76 -7.20 -7.35
N HIS A 219 5.03 -6.62 -6.19
CA HIS A 219 6.19 -5.76 -5.98
C HIS A 219 7.54 -6.46 -6.18
N SER A 220 7.60 -7.78 -6.19
CA SER A 220 8.83 -8.51 -6.56
C SER A 220 9.32 -8.13 -7.96
N TRP A 221 8.39 -7.85 -8.87
CA TRP A 221 8.69 -7.30 -10.20
C TRP A 221 8.69 -5.78 -10.20
N LEU A 222 7.57 -5.14 -9.81
CA LEU A 222 7.43 -3.70 -9.69
C LEU A 222 7.78 -3.28 -8.28
N VAL A 223 8.77 -2.68 -8.14
CA VAL A 223 9.77 -1.84 -7.56
C VAL A 223 11.01 -2.62 -7.12
N LYS A 224 10.93 -3.94 -6.86
CA LYS A 224 12.13 -4.67 -6.38
C LYS A 224 13.08 -5.02 -7.52
N PHE A 225 12.56 -5.38 -8.69
CA PHE A 225 13.37 -5.70 -9.87
C PHE A 225 13.32 -4.57 -10.91
N ILE A 226 12.14 -4.19 -11.37
CA ILE A 226 11.89 -3.03 -12.22
C ILE A 226 11.83 -1.81 -11.33
N ARG A 227 12.80 -0.89 -11.43
CA ARG A 227 12.97 0.25 -10.53
C ARG A 227 12.93 1.58 -11.28
N PRO A 228 12.59 2.68 -10.60
CA PRO A 228 12.95 4.00 -11.11
C PRO A 228 14.45 4.09 -11.36
N GLU A 229 14.87 4.70 -12.46
CA GLU A 229 16.28 4.85 -12.82
C GLU A 229 17.11 5.49 -11.71
N ASN A 230 16.56 6.50 -11.03
CA ASN A 230 17.20 7.18 -9.91
C ASN A 230 17.24 6.35 -8.60
N PHE A 231 16.53 5.19 -8.54
CA PHE A 231 16.63 4.25 -7.43
C PHE A 231 17.66 3.13 -7.69
N ALA A 232 18.21 3.03 -8.88
CA ALA A 232 19.23 2.04 -9.20
C ALA A 232 20.52 2.24 -8.36
N GLN A 233 20.81 3.47 -7.99
CA GLN A 233 21.91 3.85 -7.09
C GLN A 233 21.39 4.84 -6.05
N TYR A 234 20.55 4.37 -5.14
CA TYR A 234 19.96 5.22 -4.11
C TYR A 234 20.95 5.54 -2.98
N ASN A 235 20.75 6.69 -2.34
CA ASN A 235 21.55 7.14 -1.22
C ASN A 235 20.74 6.98 0.09
N LEU A 236 21.16 6.05 0.96
CA LEU A 236 20.49 5.80 2.25
C LEU A 236 20.61 6.96 3.26
N HIS A 237 21.35 8.03 2.94
CA HIS A 237 21.50 9.19 3.83
C HIS A 237 20.47 10.29 3.60
N GLN A 238 19.66 10.17 2.54
CA GLN A 238 18.62 11.14 2.17
C GLN A 238 17.43 10.43 1.56
N GLU A 239 16.31 11.15 1.49
CA GLU A 239 15.11 10.70 0.79
C GLU A 239 15.35 10.63 -0.72
N SER A 240 14.81 9.60 -1.37
CA SER A 240 14.80 9.46 -2.82
C SER A 240 13.44 9.88 -3.37
N TYR A 241 13.41 10.96 -4.13
CA TYR A 241 12.20 11.49 -4.75
C TYR A 241 12.03 10.95 -6.17
N THR A 242 10.80 10.64 -6.55
CA THR A 242 10.45 10.23 -7.90
C THR A 242 9.01 10.64 -8.24
N SER A 243 8.78 11.03 -9.49
CA SER A 243 7.43 11.28 -10.02
C SER A 243 6.70 10.02 -10.46
N LEU A 244 7.28 8.82 -10.24
CA LEU A 244 6.87 7.57 -10.87
C LEU A 244 6.15 6.59 -9.94
N LEU A 245 5.86 6.93 -8.67
CA LEU A 245 5.17 6.00 -7.76
C LEU A 245 3.78 5.58 -8.28
N TRP A 246 3.13 6.38 -9.11
CA TRP A 246 1.89 6.01 -9.78
C TRP A 246 2.03 4.78 -10.69
N ILE A 247 3.25 4.48 -11.18
CA ILE A 247 3.56 3.24 -11.89
C ILE A 247 3.72 2.11 -10.87
N PHE A 248 4.63 2.29 -9.90
CA PHE A 248 5.05 1.22 -8.99
C PHE A 248 3.97 0.82 -8.00
N GLU A 249 3.21 1.78 -7.51
CA GLU A 249 2.09 1.55 -6.59
C GLU A 249 0.74 1.48 -7.31
N GLY A 250 0.56 2.38 -8.30
CA GLY A 250 -0.72 2.44 -9.02
C GLY A 250 -0.97 1.22 -9.89
N PHE A 251 0.02 0.73 -10.63
CA PHE A 251 -0.14 -0.51 -11.40
C PHE A 251 -0.33 -1.71 -10.46
N THR A 252 0.44 -1.79 -9.40
CA THR A 252 0.28 -2.83 -8.39
C THR A 252 -1.13 -2.82 -7.80
N SER A 253 -1.66 -1.63 -7.43
CA SER A 253 -3.03 -1.48 -6.92
C SER A 253 -4.14 -1.67 -7.98
N TYR A 254 -3.82 -1.68 -9.26
CA TYR A 254 -4.74 -2.10 -10.31
C TYR A 254 -4.76 -3.62 -10.45
N TYR A 255 -3.59 -4.24 -10.34
CA TYR A 255 -3.45 -5.67 -10.52
C TYR A 255 -3.82 -6.49 -9.28
N ASP A 256 -3.62 -5.99 -8.07
CA ASP A 256 -3.84 -6.77 -6.84
C ASP A 256 -5.24 -7.41 -6.80
N ASP A 257 -6.30 -6.62 -7.03
CA ASP A 257 -7.67 -7.09 -7.12
C ASP A 257 -7.98 -7.84 -8.43
N LEU A 258 -7.42 -7.40 -9.57
CA LEU A 258 -7.65 -8.03 -10.87
C LEU A 258 -7.05 -9.44 -10.91
N ILE A 259 -5.94 -9.67 -10.24
CA ILE A 259 -5.30 -10.99 -10.12
C ILE A 259 -6.18 -11.94 -9.30
N LEU A 260 -6.85 -11.47 -8.25
CA LEU A 260 -7.79 -12.32 -7.51
C LEU A 260 -8.91 -12.85 -8.42
N LEU A 261 -9.40 -12.01 -9.34
CA LEU A 261 -10.36 -12.44 -10.35
C LEU A 261 -9.73 -13.41 -11.36
N ARG A 262 -8.61 -13.05 -11.97
CA ARG A 262 -7.95 -13.83 -13.02
C ARG A 262 -7.46 -15.19 -12.54
N SER A 263 -7.09 -15.29 -11.28
CA SER A 263 -6.74 -16.55 -10.62
C SER A 263 -7.96 -17.41 -10.26
N GLY A 264 -9.18 -16.89 -10.42
CA GLY A 264 -10.43 -17.58 -10.08
C GLY A 264 -10.64 -17.71 -8.58
N VAL A 265 -10.01 -16.87 -7.77
CA VAL A 265 -10.20 -16.85 -6.31
C VAL A 265 -11.44 -16.05 -5.93
N ILE A 266 -11.74 -14.97 -6.65
CA ILE A 266 -12.99 -14.21 -6.49
C ILE A 266 -13.81 -14.19 -7.78
N SER A 267 -15.11 -13.94 -7.63
CA SER A 267 -16.03 -13.79 -8.76
C SER A 267 -15.89 -12.44 -9.45
N GLN A 268 -16.39 -12.35 -10.69
CA GLN A 268 -16.53 -11.08 -11.41
C GLN A 268 -17.35 -10.05 -10.62
N THR A 269 -18.40 -10.49 -9.93
CA THR A 269 -19.23 -9.61 -9.10
C THR A 269 -18.42 -9.00 -7.96
N SER A 270 -17.58 -9.78 -7.29
CA SER A 270 -16.69 -9.27 -6.23
C SER A 270 -15.66 -8.30 -6.78
N TYR A 271 -15.02 -8.61 -7.91
CA TYR A 271 -14.08 -7.69 -8.56
C TYR A 271 -14.74 -6.35 -8.95
N LEU A 272 -15.93 -6.38 -9.56
CA LEU A 272 -16.64 -5.14 -9.90
C LEU A 272 -17.00 -4.32 -8.65
N LYS A 273 -17.26 -4.97 -7.52
CA LYS A 273 -17.48 -4.29 -6.23
C LYS A 273 -16.21 -3.60 -5.72
N LEU A 274 -15.05 -4.25 -5.85
CA LEU A 274 -13.76 -3.68 -5.50
C LEU A 274 -13.41 -2.50 -6.43
N LEU A 275 -13.56 -2.66 -7.74
CA LEU A 275 -13.35 -1.58 -8.72
C LEU A 275 -14.28 -0.39 -8.47
N LYS A 276 -15.56 -0.66 -8.17
CA LYS A 276 -16.52 0.40 -7.77
C LYS A 276 -16.01 1.17 -6.55
N ALA A 277 -15.53 0.47 -5.53
CA ALA A 277 -15.03 1.10 -4.31
C ALA A 277 -13.78 1.97 -4.59
N GLN A 278 -12.92 1.58 -5.51
CA GLN A 278 -11.78 2.39 -5.95
C GLN A 278 -12.24 3.66 -6.67
N ILE A 279 -13.21 3.57 -7.59
CA ILE A 279 -13.77 4.73 -8.30
C ILE A 279 -14.51 5.66 -7.32
N ASP A 280 -15.32 5.13 -6.43
CA ASP A 280 -16.04 5.91 -5.41
C ASP A 280 -15.07 6.71 -4.54
N ARG A 281 -13.98 6.08 -4.09
CA ARG A 281 -12.93 6.74 -3.29
C ARG A 281 -12.25 7.88 -4.05
N TYR A 282 -11.95 7.68 -5.32
CA TYR A 282 -11.39 8.73 -6.19
C TYR A 282 -12.35 9.90 -6.35
N LEU A 283 -13.62 9.64 -6.65
CA LEU A 283 -14.65 10.67 -6.85
C LEU A 283 -14.93 11.49 -5.59
N GLN A 284 -14.81 10.88 -4.41
CA GLN A 284 -15.03 11.54 -3.11
C GLN A 284 -13.82 12.33 -2.60
N ASN A 285 -12.67 12.26 -3.29
CA ASN A 285 -11.48 13.02 -2.92
C ASN A 285 -11.44 14.38 -3.65
N PRO A 286 -11.72 15.52 -2.97
CA PRO A 286 -11.63 16.84 -3.60
C PRO A 286 -10.19 17.24 -3.98
N GLY A 287 -9.17 16.69 -3.33
CA GLY A 287 -7.77 16.93 -3.62
C GLY A 287 -7.33 16.47 -5.02
N ARG A 288 -8.14 15.59 -5.68
CA ARG A 288 -7.89 15.17 -7.06
C ARG A 288 -7.88 16.33 -8.07
N PHE A 289 -8.55 17.45 -7.74
CA PHE A 289 -8.56 18.68 -8.53
C PHE A 289 -7.44 19.66 -8.18
N ILE A 290 -6.64 19.34 -7.17
CA ILE A 290 -5.56 20.21 -6.65
C ILE A 290 -4.18 19.66 -6.99
N GLN A 291 -4.04 18.31 -6.98
CA GLN A 291 -2.75 17.65 -7.18
C GLN A 291 -2.86 16.59 -8.28
N SER A 292 -1.93 16.60 -9.23
CA SER A 292 -1.78 15.54 -10.22
C SER A 292 -1.20 14.26 -9.58
N VAL A 293 -1.31 13.12 -10.28
CA VAL A 293 -0.77 11.86 -9.75
C VAL A 293 0.76 11.83 -9.79
N SER A 294 1.38 12.54 -10.72
CA SER A 294 2.83 12.72 -10.81
C SER A 294 3.35 13.56 -9.63
N GLU A 295 2.69 14.68 -9.30
CA GLU A 295 3.02 15.48 -8.11
C GLU A 295 2.79 14.70 -6.82
N SER A 296 1.71 13.92 -6.72
CA SER A 296 1.45 13.05 -5.57
C SER A 296 2.56 12.03 -5.36
N SER A 297 3.08 11.45 -6.44
CA SER A 297 4.24 10.55 -6.41
C SER A 297 5.49 11.26 -5.89
N PHE A 298 5.79 12.45 -6.40
CA PHE A 298 6.97 13.22 -6.00
C PHE A 298 6.90 13.68 -4.55
N ASP A 299 5.73 14.13 -4.12
CA ASP A 299 5.49 14.66 -2.77
C ASP A 299 5.24 13.56 -1.71
N ALA A 300 5.43 12.27 -2.04
CA ALA A 300 5.10 11.15 -1.15
C ALA A 300 5.68 11.32 0.27
N TRP A 301 6.96 11.68 0.39
CA TRP A 301 7.65 11.85 1.67
C TRP A 301 7.07 12.96 2.54
N ILE A 302 6.61 14.04 1.93
CA ILE A 302 6.20 15.26 2.63
C ILE A 302 4.68 15.41 2.77
N LYS A 303 3.89 14.68 1.97
CA LYS A 303 2.42 14.73 2.01
C LYS A 303 1.80 13.37 2.30
N PHE A 304 2.02 12.34 1.46
CA PHE A 304 1.31 11.07 1.56
C PHE A 304 1.65 10.31 2.85
N TYR A 305 2.92 10.26 3.25
CA TYR A 305 3.36 9.65 4.51
C TYR A 305 3.30 10.58 5.72
N ARG A 306 2.78 11.80 5.55
CA ARG A 306 2.56 12.79 6.61
C ARG A 306 1.17 13.40 6.50
N GLN A 307 0.17 12.54 6.40
CA GLN A 307 -1.22 12.96 6.31
C GLN A 307 -1.68 13.66 7.57
N ASP A 308 -2.50 14.69 7.36
CA ASP A 308 -3.21 15.45 8.37
C ASP A 308 -4.72 15.51 8.00
N GLU A 309 -5.49 16.20 8.79
CA GLU A 309 -6.93 16.39 8.60
C GLU A 309 -7.29 17.17 7.32
N ASN A 310 -6.34 17.89 6.72
CA ASN A 310 -6.52 18.62 5.47
C ASN A 310 -6.06 17.86 4.22
N SER A 311 -5.39 16.74 4.38
CA SER A 311 -4.77 15.98 3.28
C SER A 311 -5.77 15.64 2.16
N ASN A 312 -7.01 15.33 2.53
CA ASN A 312 -8.08 15.04 1.56
C ASN A 312 -8.49 16.26 0.70
N ASN A 313 -8.28 17.49 1.19
CA ASN A 313 -8.54 18.73 0.45
C ASN A 313 -7.38 19.14 -0.46
N ALA A 314 -6.17 18.63 -0.24
CA ALA A 314 -4.93 19.16 -0.80
C ALA A 314 -4.20 18.17 -1.71
N GLY A 315 -4.49 16.89 -1.60
CA GLY A 315 -3.74 15.86 -2.32
C GLY A 315 -4.60 14.69 -2.82
N THR A 316 -4.01 13.92 -3.70
CA THR A 316 -4.58 12.66 -4.20
C THR A 316 -3.65 11.51 -3.88
N SER A 317 -4.16 10.27 -3.93
CA SER A 317 -3.37 9.07 -3.72
C SER A 317 -2.80 8.55 -5.03
N TYR A 318 -1.49 8.42 -5.13
CA TYR A 318 -0.85 7.77 -6.27
C TYR A 318 -1.10 6.25 -6.31
N TYR A 319 -1.56 5.64 -5.21
CA TYR A 319 -2.14 4.29 -5.21
C TYR A 319 -3.49 4.28 -5.93
N ASN A 320 -4.49 4.98 -5.38
CA ASN A 320 -5.85 4.93 -5.87
C ASN A 320 -6.03 5.62 -7.24
N LYS A 321 -5.58 6.89 -7.40
CA LYS A 321 -5.62 7.57 -8.71
C LYS A 321 -4.68 6.88 -9.69
N GLY A 322 -3.52 6.35 -9.22
CA GLY A 322 -2.59 5.58 -10.05
C GLY A 322 -3.20 4.27 -10.58
N ALA A 323 -3.97 3.54 -9.76
CA ALA A 323 -4.70 2.35 -10.21
C ALA A 323 -5.73 2.68 -11.30
N LEU A 324 -6.44 3.81 -11.17
CA LEU A 324 -7.39 4.25 -12.18
C LEU A 324 -6.70 4.79 -13.45
N VAL A 325 -5.50 5.37 -13.34
CA VAL A 325 -4.64 5.69 -14.49
C VAL A 325 -4.20 4.40 -15.19
N ALA A 326 -3.82 3.36 -14.44
CA ALA A 326 -3.49 2.04 -14.99
C ALA A 326 -4.69 1.41 -15.71
N LEU A 327 -5.89 1.50 -15.15
CA LEU A 327 -7.14 1.10 -15.80
C LEU A 327 -7.33 1.84 -17.14
N CYS A 328 -7.24 3.18 -17.16
CA CYS A 328 -7.38 3.97 -18.38
C CYS A 328 -6.32 3.62 -19.42
N LEU A 329 -5.09 3.33 -18.97
CA LEU A 329 -3.99 2.93 -19.84
C LEU A 329 -4.23 1.52 -20.42
N ASP A 330 -4.64 0.53 -19.61
CA ASP A 330 -4.94 -0.83 -20.07
C ASP A 330 -6.08 -0.82 -21.11
N LEU A 331 -7.18 -0.17 -20.79
CA LEU A 331 -8.31 -0.02 -21.72
C LEU A 331 -7.90 0.70 -23.01
N GLY A 332 -7.11 1.75 -22.89
CA GLY A 332 -6.58 2.47 -24.05
C GLY A 332 -5.67 1.61 -24.93
N LEU A 333 -4.75 0.84 -24.34
CA LEU A 333 -3.87 -0.08 -25.08
C LEU A 333 -4.67 -1.18 -25.79
N ARG A 334 -5.71 -1.71 -25.14
CA ARG A 334 -6.59 -2.76 -25.71
C ARG A 334 -7.32 -2.30 -26.95
N THR A 335 -7.64 -1.01 -27.12
CA THR A 335 -8.23 -0.48 -28.36
C THR A 335 -7.28 -0.59 -29.56
N TYR A 336 -5.99 -0.77 -29.31
CA TYR A 336 -4.95 -0.98 -30.35
C TYR A 336 -4.42 -2.42 -30.40
N GLY A 337 -5.13 -3.37 -29.75
CA GLY A 337 -4.75 -4.79 -29.75
C GLY A 337 -3.56 -5.14 -28.84
N SER A 338 -3.20 -4.26 -27.90
CA SER A 338 -2.19 -4.50 -26.86
C SER A 338 -2.84 -4.52 -25.47
N SER A 339 -2.06 -4.55 -24.39
CA SER A 339 -2.55 -4.53 -23.01
C SER A 339 -1.47 -4.03 -22.05
N LEU A 340 -1.89 -3.72 -20.84
CA LEU A 340 -0.94 -3.39 -19.77
C LEU A 340 -0.08 -4.60 -19.38
N ASP A 341 -0.58 -5.83 -19.48
CA ASP A 341 0.21 -7.06 -19.30
C ASP A 341 1.39 -7.10 -20.29
N THR A 342 1.15 -6.72 -21.56
CA THR A 342 2.20 -6.68 -22.59
C THR A 342 3.23 -5.60 -22.28
N LEU A 343 2.79 -4.43 -21.80
CA LEU A 343 3.66 -3.34 -21.38
C LEU A 343 4.55 -3.75 -20.20
N LEU A 344 3.98 -4.38 -19.17
CA LEU A 344 4.72 -4.88 -18.01
C LEU A 344 5.76 -5.92 -18.40
N ARG A 345 5.42 -6.82 -19.30
CA ARG A 345 6.38 -7.82 -19.82
C ARG A 345 7.55 -7.15 -20.53
N ARG A 346 7.29 -6.11 -21.32
CA ARG A 346 8.35 -5.31 -21.96
C ARG A 346 9.22 -4.57 -20.95
N LEU A 347 8.64 -4.00 -19.90
CA LEU A 347 9.41 -3.39 -18.80
C LEU A 347 10.32 -4.41 -18.14
N TYR A 348 9.82 -5.62 -17.87
CA TYR A 348 10.60 -6.70 -17.28
C TYR A 348 11.74 -7.15 -18.18
N GLU A 349 11.48 -7.38 -19.48
CA GLU A 349 12.50 -7.71 -20.50
C GLU A 349 13.57 -6.61 -20.62
N ASN A 350 13.17 -5.33 -20.55
CA ASN A 350 14.10 -4.21 -20.61
C ASN A 350 14.99 -4.15 -19.37
N THR A 351 14.42 -4.39 -18.19
CA THR A 351 15.20 -4.43 -16.95
C THR A 351 16.19 -5.59 -16.91
N GLN A 352 15.83 -6.76 -17.47
CA GLN A 352 16.79 -7.88 -17.65
C GLN A 352 17.98 -7.50 -18.54
N LYS A 353 17.85 -6.50 -19.41
CA LYS A 353 18.92 -5.93 -20.24
C LYS A 353 19.62 -4.74 -19.57
N GLY A 354 19.30 -4.43 -18.32
CA GLY A 354 19.87 -3.33 -17.56
C GLY A 354 19.21 -1.97 -17.77
N ILE A 355 18.04 -1.90 -18.41
CA ILE A 355 17.31 -0.65 -18.68
C ILE A 355 16.25 -0.48 -17.57
N GLN A 356 16.39 0.55 -16.75
CA GLN A 356 15.44 0.92 -15.70
C GLN A 356 14.40 1.93 -16.18
N VAL A 357 13.38 2.17 -15.35
CA VAL A 357 12.23 3.03 -15.69
C VAL A 357 12.54 4.49 -15.41
N ASN A 358 12.33 5.34 -16.41
CA ASN A 358 12.35 6.80 -16.27
C ASN A 358 11.03 7.42 -16.76
N GLU A 359 10.92 8.75 -16.72
CA GLU A 359 9.69 9.48 -17.07
C GLU A 359 9.21 9.24 -18.50
N ARG A 360 10.08 8.79 -19.41
CA ARG A 360 9.75 8.53 -20.82
C ARG A 360 9.37 7.07 -21.09
N SER A 361 9.73 6.15 -20.20
CA SER A 361 9.62 4.70 -20.46
C SER A 361 8.22 4.26 -20.86
N ILE A 362 7.17 4.75 -20.17
CA ILE A 362 5.79 4.37 -20.47
C ILE A 362 5.33 4.99 -21.80
N PHE A 363 5.71 6.23 -22.09
CA PHE A 363 5.38 6.91 -23.36
C PHE A 363 5.96 6.16 -24.55
N ASP A 364 7.22 5.79 -24.45
CA ASP A 364 7.96 5.11 -25.52
C ASP A 364 7.43 3.68 -25.75
N LEU A 365 7.11 2.96 -24.68
CA LEU A 365 6.50 1.64 -24.77
C LEU A 365 5.07 1.69 -25.34
N CYS A 366 4.25 2.64 -24.95
CA CYS A 366 2.93 2.82 -25.55
C CYS A 366 3.02 3.07 -27.05
N LYS A 367 3.99 3.89 -27.49
CA LYS A 367 4.25 4.15 -28.90
C LYS A 367 4.75 2.90 -29.62
N GLU A 368 5.68 2.15 -29.02
CA GLU A 368 6.17 0.88 -29.57
C GLU A 368 5.02 -0.13 -29.78
N LEU A 369 4.19 -0.31 -28.77
CA LEU A 369 3.13 -1.31 -28.74
C LEU A 369 1.92 -0.99 -29.64
N THR A 370 1.66 0.29 -29.88
CA THR A 370 0.45 0.73 -30.60
C THR A 370 0.73 1.42 -31.94
N GLY A 371 1.96 1.85 -32.18
CA GLY A 371 2.33 2.71 -33.31
C GLY A 371 1.79 4.15 -33.21
N GLN A 372 1.16 4.53 -32.07
CA GLN A 372 0.54 5.83 -31.87
C GLN A 372 1.36 6.70 -30.91
N ASP A 373 1.31 8.01 -31.07
CA ASP A 373 1.86 8.94 -30.09
C ASP A 373 0.90 9.07 -28.88
N TRP A 374 1.40 8.70 -27.71
CA TRP A 374 0.65 8.73 -26.45
C TRP A 374 0.98 9.95 -25.60
N THR A 375 1.78 10.90 -26.11
CA THR A 375 2.30 12.03 -25.30
C THR A 375 1.16 12.84 -24.68
N GLU A 376 0.18 13.26 -25.47
CA GLU A 376 -0.95 14.04 -24.96
C GLU A 376 -1.81 13.24 -23.99
N ARG A 377 -2.16 11.98 -24.34
CA ARG A 377 -3.03 11.12 -23.52
C ARG A 377 -2.42 10.82 -22.15
N LEU A 378 -1.14 10.40 -22.13
CA LEU A 378 -0.46 10.09 -20.88
C LEU A 378 -0.23 11.35 -20.05
N SER A 379 0.19 12.47 -20.67
CA SER A 379 0.35 13.74 -19.96
C SER A 379 -0.97 14.21 -19.34
N PHE A 380 -2.09 14.02 -20.03
CA PHE A 380 -3.41 14.28 -19.49
C PHE A 380 -3.69 13.44 -18.23
N LEU A 381 -3.45 12.11 -18.29
CA LEU A 381 -3.73 11.21 -17.18
C LEU A 381 -2.86 11.47 -15.94
N ILE A 382 -1.57 11.81 -16.13
CA ILE A 382 -0.58 11.82 -15.05
C ILE A 382 -0.18 13.22 -14.56
N ASN A 383 -0.25 14.26 -15.42
CA ASN A 383 0.25 15.60 -15.12
C ASN A 383 -0.85 16.63 -14.93
N THR A 384 -2.12 16.27 -15.12
CA THR A 384 -3.24 17.19 -14.92
C THR A 384 -4.10 16.81 -13.71
N THR A 385 -4.94 17.75 -13.30
CA THR A 385 -5.96 17.55 -12.26
C THR A 385 -7.35 17.32 -12.84
N GLU A 386 -7.43 17.13 -14.15
CA GLU A 386 -8.68 16.82 -14.85
C GLU A 386 -9.24 15.44 -14.46
N GLU A 387 -10.54 15.24 -14.68
CA GLU A 387 -11.19 13.96 -14.42
C GLU A 387 -10.65 12.88 -15.35
N LEU A 388 -10.44 11.69 -14.82
CA LEU A 388 -10.01 10.54 -15.63
C LEU A 388 -11.17 10.08 -16.56
N PRO A 389 -10.88 9.72 -17.84
CA PRO A 389 -11.90 9.39 -18.84
C PRO A 389 -12.45 7.97 -18.68
N ILE A 390 -12.70 7.52 -17.45
CA ILE A 390 -13.13 6.14 -17.13
C ILE A 390 -14.49 5.86 -17.77
N ASN A 391 -15.43 6.82 -17.64
CA ASN A 391 -16.79 6.68 -18.18
C ASN A 391 -16.83 6.66 -19.72
N GLU A 392 -15.82 7.19 -20.38
CA GLU A 392 -15.68 7.19 -21.83
C GLU A 392 -15.08 5.88 -22.34
N LEU A 393 -14.18 5.27 -21.58
CA LEU A 393 -13.44 4.08 -21.99
C LEU A 393 -14.20 2.77 -21.71
N LEU A 394 -14.82 2.64 -20.55
CA LEU A 394 -15.49 1.40 -20.10
C LEU A 394 -16.55 0.86 -21.07
N PRO A 395 -17.39 1.68 -21.74
CA PRO A 395 -18.43 1.17 -22.65
C PRO A 395 -17.89 0.33 -23.80
N SER A 396 -16.69 0.63 -24.28
CA SER A 396 -16.02 -0.17 -25.33
C SER A 396 -15.70 -1.61 -24.87
N PHE A 397 -15.67 -1.83 -23.55
CA PHE A 397 -15.38 -3.12 -22.89
C PHE A 397 -16.60 -3.71 -22.19
N GLY A 398 -17.81 -3.26 -22.56
CA GLY A 398 -19.07 -3.85 -22.10
C GLY A 398 -19.52 -3.46 -20.71
N LEU A 399 -18.91 -2.44 -20.11
CA LEU A 399 -19.26 -1.90 -18.80
C LEU A 399 -19.55 -0.40 -18.89
N SER A 400 -20.62 0.06 -18.25
CA SER A 400 -20.88 1.49 -18.05
C SER A 400 -21.22 1.76 -16.60
N TYR A 401 -21.27 3.02 -16.21
CA TYR A 401 -21.78 3.38 -14.89
C TYR A 401 -22.59 4.69 -14.92
N GLU A 402 -23.48 4.79 -13.96
CA GLU A 402 -24.23 6.01 -13.66
C GLU A 402 -23.75 6.57 -12.32
N PHE A 403 -23.75 7.91 -12.20
CA PHE A 403 -23.48 8.56 -10.92
C PHE A 403 -24.68 8.45 -9.98
N LYS A 404 -24.40 8.18 -8.70
CA LYS A 404 -25.36 8.21 -7.59
C LYS A 404 -24.89 9.21 -6.54
N HIS A 405 -25.85 9.75 -5.82
CA HIS A 405 -25.66 10.77 -4.78
C HIS A 405 -26.48 10.43 -3.53
N ASP A 406 -26.43 9.16 -3.11
CA ASP A 406 -27.28 8.65 -2.02
C ASP A 406 -26.82 9.10 -0.63
N LYS A 407 -25.58 9.56 -0.51
CA LYS A 407 -24.97 10.07 0.71
C LYS A 407 -24.46 11.49 0.50
N ALA A 408 -24.42 12.26 1.58
CA ALA A 408 -23.84 13.60 1.57
C ALA A 408 -23.13 13.90 2.88
N LEU A 409 -22.21 14.84 2.85
CA LEU A 409 -21.54 15.39 4.03
C LEU A 409 -22.35 16.60 4.52
N PRO A 410 -22.97 16.52 5.71
CA PRO A 410 -23.67 17.66 6.31
C PRO A 410 -22.72 18.84 6.46
N PHE A 411 -23.10 20.01 5.94
CA PHE A 411 -22.26 21.21 5.92
C PHE A 411 -20.87 21.02 5.28
N GLY A 412 -20.66 19.91 4.55
CA GLY A 412 -19.36 19.51 4.04
C GLY A 412 -18.41 18.95 5.10
N LEU A 413 -18.92 18.45 6.22
CA LEU A 413 -18.14 17.96 7.37
C LEU A 413 -18.22 16.43 7.46
N LYS A 414 -17.09 15.76 7.67
CA LYS A 414 -17.04 14.36 8.09
C LYS A 414 -17.14 14.33 9.62
N LEU A 415 -18.25 13.82 10.10
CA LEU A 415 -18.64 13.87 11.50
C LEU A 415 -18.48 12.50 12.18
N GLN A 416 -18.37 12.51 13.51
CA GLN A 416 -18.40 11.32 14.35
C GLN A 416 -19.05 11.65 15.69
N ASP A 417 -20.14 10.95 16.05
CA ASP A 417 -20.73 11.06 17.39
C ASP A 417 -19.75 10.60 18.48
N LYS A 418 -19.59 11.40 19.52
CA LYS A 418 -18.79 11.14 20.73
C LYS A 418 -19.65 11.41 21.96
N PRO A 419 -19.30 10.91 23.15
CA PRO A 419 -20.04 11.21 24.39
C PRO A 419 -20.18 12.69 24.68
N GLU A 420 -19.13 13.49 24.39
CA GLU A 420 -19.04 14.91 24.62
C GLU A 420 -19.73 15.77 23.55
N GLY A 421 -20.05 15.23 22.38
CA GLY A 421 -20.66 15.93 21.25
C GLY A 421 -20.32 15.30 19.91
N VAL A 422 -20.36 16.05 18.83
CA VAL A 422 -20.05 15.57 17.48
C VAL A 422 -18.68 16.08 17.05
N LEU A 423 -17.72 15.17 16.96
CA LEU A 423 -16.35 15.48 16.52
C LEU A 423 -16.33 15.72 15.00
N ILE A 424 -15.74 16.81 14.58
CA ILE A 424 -15.38 17.04 13.17
C ILE A 424 -14.07 16.32 12.90
N GLN A 425 -14.11 15.25 12.09
CA GLN A 425 -12.92 14.53 11.63
C GLN A 425 -12.22 15.27 10.48
N GLN A 426 -13.01 15.80 9.53
CA GLN A 426 -12.53 16.54 8.38
C GLN A 426 -13.55 17.60 7.98
N ALA A 427 -13.07 18.74 7.50
CA ALA A 427 -13.87 19.81 6.94
C ALA A 427 -13.51 19.97 5.45
N ASN A 428 -14.47 19.71 4.55
CA ASN A 428 -14.28 19.96 3.14
C ASN A 428 -14.22 21.47 2.89
N ARG A 429 -13.17 21.94 2.22
CA ARG A 429 -12.92 23.37 1.96
C ARG A 429 -14.08 24.08 1.25
N ALA A 430 -14.83 23.38 0.40
CA ALA A 430 -15.99 23.92 -0.30
C ALA A 430 -17.27 23.92 0.55
N GLY A 431 -17.28 23.24 1.70
CA GLY A 431 -18.45 23.07 2.56
C GLY A 431 -18.82 24.32 3.36
N GLU A 432 -20.10 24.45 3.68
CA GLU A 432 -20.63 25.60 4.44
C GLU A 432 -20.06 25.63 5.89
N GLY A 433 -19.76 24.49 6.48
CA GLY A 433 -19.11 24.39 7.77
C GLY A 433 -17.71 25.03 7.78
N ALA A 434 -16.87 24.69 6.78
CA ALA A 434 -15.54 25.28 6.64
C ALA A 434 -15.60 26.78 6.33
N LYS A 435 -16.53 27.22 5.49
CA LYS A 435 -16.78 28.66 5.19
C LYS A 435 -17.20 29.44 6.43
N ALA A 436 -17.94 28.81 7.34
CA ALA A 436 -18.33 29.38 8.62
C ALA A 436 -17.21 29.39 9.67
N GLY A 437 -16.07 28.76 9.38
CA GLY A 437 -14.90 28.68 10.28
C GLY A 437 -14.85 27.42 11.15
N LEU A 438 -15.76 26.45 10.98
CA LEU A 438 -15.64 25.12 11.60
C LEU A 438 -14.45 24.37 11.03
N SER A 439 -13.71 23.68 11.88
CA SER A 439 -12.47 23.00 11.52
C SER A 439 -12.44 21.57 12.07
N ALA A 440 -11.55 20.74 11.55
CA ALA A 440 -11.26 19.45 12.16
C ALA A 440 -10.85 19.61 13.63
N HIS A 441 -11.20 18.62 14.42
CA HIS A 441 -11.05 18.56 15.89
C HIS A 441 -12.00 19.46 16.69
N ASP A 442 -12.83 20.29 16.06
CA ASP A 442 -13.93 20.93 16.79
C ASP A 442 -14.94 19.86 17.23
N VAL A 443 -15.47 20.03 18.45
CA VAL A 443 -16.53 19.18 18.99
C VAL A 443 -17.83 20.00 19.05
N ILE A 444 -18.74 19.74 18.12
CA ILE A 444 -20.03 20.42 18.07
C ILE A 444 -20.90 19.88 19.20
N VAL A 445 -21.37 20.76 20.07
CA VAL A 445 -22.20 20.39 21.23
C VAL A 445 -23.68 20.79 21.08
N ALA A 446 -23.96 21.85 20.32
CA ALA A 446 -25.33 22.28 20.06
C ALA A 446 -25.50 22.95 18.70
N ILE A 447 -26.72 22.85 18.15
CA ILE A 447 -27.21 23.62 17.02
C ILE A 447 -28.58 24.22 17.36
N ASP A 448 -28.73 25.54 17.23
CA ASP A 448 -29.94 26.34 17.61
C ASP A 448 -30.48 25.97 18.99
N GLY A 449 -29.59 25.78 19.96
CA GLY A 449 -29.94 25.44 21.35
C GLY A 449 -30.30 23.98 21.61
N LEU A 450 -30.28 23.11 20.59
CA LEU A 450 -30.51 21.67 20.72
C LEU A 450 -29.17 20.91 20.79
N LYS A 451 -29.10 19.85 21.62
CA LYS A 451 -27.92 19.00 21.72
C LYS A 451 -27.57 18.41 20.34
N ALA A 452 -26.34 18.59 19.91
CA ALA A 452 -25.88 18.08 18.61
C ALA A 452 -25.83 16.53 18.57
N SER A 453 -26.14 16.00 17.40
CA SER A 453 -25.86 14.63 16.96
C SER A 453 -25.65 14.64 15.45
N GLU A 454 -24.94 13.67 14.89
CA GLU A 454 -24.77 13.56 13.43
C GLU A 454 -26.11 13.62 12.70
N LYS A 455 -27.11 12.90 13.23
CA LYS A 455 -28.47 12.87 12.66
C LYS A 455 -29.11 14.26 12.64
N LEU A 456 -29.00 15.02 13.73
CA LEU A 456 -29.58 16.36 13.83
C LEU A 456 -28.85 17.32 12.89
N LEU A 457 -27.53 17.29 12.84
CA LEU A 457 -26.74 18.12 11.94
C LEU A 457 -27.07 17.83 10.46
N ALA A 458 -27.27 16.55 10.10
CA ALA A 458 -27.71 16.18 8.77
C ALA A 458 -29.13 16.70 8.41
N GLN A 459 -30.03 16.80 9.40
CA GLN A 459 -31.36 17.40 9.20
C GLN A 459 -31.28 18.91 8.95
N TYR A 460 -30.43 19.61 9.71
CA TYR A 460 -30.23 21.05 9.54
C TYR A 460 -29.49 21.40 8.24
N ALA A 461 -28.52 20.60 7.84
CA ALA A 461 -27.79 20.81 6.60
C ALA A 461 -28.69 20.78 5.34
N LYS A 462 -29.81 20.04 5.39
CA LYS A 462 -30.82 19.99 4.32
C LYS A 462 -31.73 21.18 4.26
N GLN A 463 -31.77 22.01 5.29
CA GLN A 463 -32.66 23.16 5.36
C GLN A 463 -32.02 24.41 4.79
N GLN A 464 -32.81 25.29 4.22
CA GLN A 464 -32.34 26.64 3.86
C GLN A 464 -32.35 27.53 5.10
N GLY A 465 -31.35 28.39 5.22
CA GLY A 465 -31.23 29.34 6.33
C GLY A 465 -29.86 29.31 6.98
N GLN A 466 -29.75 30.09 8.04
CA GLN A 466 -28.55 30.14 8.88
C GLN A 466 -28.86 29.60 10.27
N PHE A 467 -27.94 28.85 10.82
CA PHE A 467 -28.08 28.16 12.08
C PHE A 467 -26.92 28.51 12.99
N THR A 468 -27.22 28.63 14.29
CA THR A 468 -26.20 28.87 15.30
C THR A 468 -25.63 27.54 15.79
N VAL A 469 -24.36 27.32 15.53
CA VAL A 469 -23.63 26.12 15.97
C VAL A 469 -22.68 26.50 17.10
N PHE A 470 -22.71 25.72 18.16
CA PHE A 470 -21.79 25.85 19.28
C PHE A 470 -20.84 24.67 19.31
N ALA A 471 -19.53 24.94 19.39
CA ALA A 471 -18.50 23.92 19.45
C ALA A 471 -17.40 24.27 20.44
N PHE A 472 -16.73 23.26 20.96
CA PHE A 472 -15.45 23.40 21.65
C PHE A 472 -14.32 23.27 20.66
N ARG A 473 -13.36 24.22 20.71
CA ARG A 473 -12.07 24.21 20.05
C ARG A 473 -11.00 24.46 21.09
N ARG A 474 -10.09 23.49 21.36
CA ARG A 474 -9.04 23.61 22.38
C ARG A 474 -9.62 24.02 23.75
N ASP A 475 -10.74 23.43 24.15
CA ASP A 475 -11.50 23.72 25.36
C ASP A 475 -12.14 25.13 25.42
N GLU A 476 -12.07 25.91 24.34
CA GLU A 476 -12.72 27.21 24.21
C GLU A 476 -14.12 27.05 23.59
N PHE A 477 -15.15 27.58 24.24
CA PHE A 477 -16.51 27.55 23.73
C PHE A 477 -16.71 28.65 22.67
N ILE A 478 -17.00 28.26 21.46
CA ILE A 478 -17.11 29.15 20.29
C ILE A 478 -18.47 28.98 19.60
N GLN A 479 -19.02 30.12 19.19
CA GLN A 479 -20.24 30.20 18.39
C GLN A 479 -19.91 30.43 16.92
N PHE A 480 -20.57 29.68 16.03
CA PHE A 480 -20.51 29.83 14.58
C PHE A 480 -21.90 30.07 14.00
N THR A 481 -21.97 30.82 12.91
CA THR A 481 -23.18 30.93 12.08
C THR A 481 -22.95 30.15 10.79
N VAL A 482 -23.65 29.04 10.61
CA VAL A 482 -23.47 28.13 9.51
C VAL A 482 -24.70 28.17 8.59
N THR A 483 -24.50 28.33 7.29
CA THR A 483 -25.56 28.23 6.30
C THR A 483 -25.88 26.76 6.01
N GLY A 484 -27.16 26.43 5.81
CA GLY A 484 -27.57 25.10 5.40
C GLY A 484 -26.97 24.71 4.03
N GLY A 485 -26.47 23.48 3.94
CA GLY A 485 -25.86 22.96 2.73
C GLY A 485 -25.24 21.59 2.97
N GLU A 486 -25.26 20.77 1.96
CA GLU A 486 -24.61 19.43 1.97
C GLU A 486 -23.64 19.34 0.77
N ILE A 487 -22.58 18.57 0.93
CA ILE A 487 -21.75 18.15 -0.22
C ILE A 487 -22.15 16.70 -0.56
N PRO A 488 -22.79 16.47 -1.72
CA PRO A 488 -23.10 15.12 -2.16
C PRO A 488 -21.83 14.28 -2.31
N LEU A 489 -21.85 13.07 -1.77
CA LEU A 489 -20.81 12.08 -2.02
C LEU A 489 -21.14 11.36 -3.32
N GLN A 490 -20.32 11.59 -4.33
CA GLN A 490 -20.47 10.95 -5.63
C GLN A 490 -20.01 9.50 -5.56
N THR A 491 -20.87 8.59 -5.99
CA THR A 491 -20.59 7.17 -6.16
C THR A 491 -21.00 6.72 -7.55
N VAL A 492 -20.62 5.52 -7.96
CA VAL A 492 -21.01 4.95 -9.24
C VAL A 492 -21.88 3.71 -9.05
N GLU A 493 -22.73 3.43 -10.01
CA GLU A 493 -23.48 2.18 -10.14
C GLU A 493 -23.16 1.56 -11.49
N PHE A 494 -22.55 0.38 -11.52
CA PHE A 494 -22.18 -0.31 -12.74
C PHE A 494 -23.39 -0.93 -13.43
N LYS A 495 -23.36 -0.90 -14.78
CA LYS A 495 -24.27 -1.61 -15.65
C LYS A 495 -23.47 -2.41 -16.67
N ILE A 496 -23.69 -3.71 -16.71
CA ILE A 496 -23.10 -4.58 -17.73
C ILE A 496 -23.91 -4.42 -19.01
N GLU A 497 -23.30 -3.86 -20.05
CA GLU A 497 -23.89 -3.63 -21.36
C GLU A 497 -23.64 -4.79 -22.32
N ASP A 498 -22.46 -5.45 -22.19
CA ASP A 498 -22.03 -6.56 -23.05
C ASP A 498 -21.13 -7.50 -22.25
N GLN A 499 -21.67 -8.64 -21.84
CA GLN A 499 -20.96 -9.61 -21.02
C GLN A 499 -19.74 -10.20 -21.75
N ALA A 500 -19.83 -10.45 -23.07
CA ALA A 500 -18.75 -11.04 -23.82
C ALA A 500 -17.53 -10.11 -23.93
N LYS A 501 -17.75 -8.80 -24.10
CA LYS A 501 -16.67 -7.80 -24.09
C LYS A 501 -16.07 -7.65 -22.70
N LEU A 502 -16.89 -7.67 -21.66
CA LEU A 502 -16.44 -7.60 -20.28
C LEU A 502 -15.55 -8.81 -19.94
N ASP A 503 -15.98 -10.01 -20.30
CA ASP A 503 -15.20 -11.24 -20.09
C ASP A 503 -13.86 -11.21 -20.84
N LEU A 504 -13.85 -10.61 -22.04
CA LEU A 504 -12.62 -10.50 -22.84
C LEU A 504 -11.62 -9.53 -22.21
N TRP A 505 -12.08 -8.46 -21.60
CA TRP A 505 -11.21 -7.50 -20.87
C TRP A 505 -10.66 -8.10 -19.59
N LEU A 506 -11.51 -8.75 -18.80
CA LEU A 506 -11.16 -9.23 -17.46
C LEU A 506 -10.32 -10.54 -17.45
N LYS A 507 -10.23 -11.22 -18.58
CA LYS A 507 -9.35 -12.40 -18.78
C LYS A 507 -7.87 -11.97 -18.90
#